data_882a826cba411c99e0b38ba32d212ed9
#
_entry.id   882a826cba411c99e0b38ba32d212ed9
#
_cell.length_a   1.000
_cell.length_b   1.000
_cell.length_c   1.000
_cell.angle_alpha   90.00
_cell.angle_beta   90.00
_cell.angle_gamma   90.00
#
_symmetry.space_group_name_H-M   'P 1'
#
loop_
_entity.id
_entity.type
_entity.pdbx_description
1 polymer ?
#
loop_
_entity_poly.entity_id
_entity_poly.type
_entity_poly.pdbx_seq_one_letter_code
_entity_poly.pdbx_strand_id
1 'polypeptide(L)'
;VKNANGDPHKIIITLSNLFTTPLATGVPFNWRDLTPVQMLALDNFVLWVNAKTPYKTAKEYIEAAKKEGAGKMKMGGTGAKQEDQIITVAIEQKTGAKFTYIPFKGGGAVATQLVGGHVDSTVNNPIEAVAHWRSGALRPLCVFDQKRMPYKEKVTKEMSWADIPTCKEAGLDVDYLMLRGIFTAPGVKPDQVQYYVDLFKKVMATPEWEKLMEEGAFNKTALTGKEYADWRGNRADAGRL
;
A
#
# COMPACT_ATOMS: atom_id res chain seq x y z
N VAL A 1 0.83 22.27 7.11
CA VAL A 1 1.34 21.72 8.38
C VAL A 1 2.78 22.18 8.62
N LYS A 2 3.72 21.99 7.68
CA LYS A 2 5.14 22.38 7.84
C LYS A 2 5.33 23.84 8.29
N ASN A 3 4.54 24.78 7.76
CA ASN A 3 4.67 26.22 8.06
C ASN A 3 3.92 26.66 9.34
N ALA A 4 3.32 25.74 10.07
CA ALA A 4 2.54 26.01 11.28
C ALA A 4 3.34 25.66 12.55
N ASN A 5 4.57 26.17 12.65
CA ASN A 5 5.50 25.86 13.75
C ASN A 5 4.86 26.08 15.13
N GLY A 6 4.89 25.07 15.97
CA GLY A 6 4.34 25.09 17.34
C GLY A 6 2.80 24.97 17.42
N ASP A 7 2.09 24.90 16.30
CA ASP A 7 0.62 24.80 16.30
C ASP A 7 0.17 23.32 16.46
N PRO A 8 -0.35 22.91 17.62
CA PRO A 8 -0.78 21.54 17.87
C PRO A 8 -2.09 21.17 17.16
N HIS A 9 -2.84 22.14 16.64
CA HIS A 9 -4.11 21.91 15.94
C HIS A 9 -3.94 21.56 14.46
N LYS A 10 -2.69 21.49 13.97
CA LYS A 10 -2.38 21.13 12.60
C LYS A 10 -1.79 19.71 12.54
N ILE A 11 -2.65 18.75 12.28
CA ILE A 11 -2.25 17.36 12.04
C ILE A 11 -2.47 16.98 10.58
N ILE A 12 -1.77 15.96 10.11
CA ILE A 12 -1.92 15.38 8.78
C ILE A 12 -1.87 13.85 8.86
N ILE A 13 -2.81 13.20 8.21
CA ILE A 13 -2.72 11.78 7.87
C ILE A 13 -1.99 11.67 6.53
N THR A 14 -1.02 10.78 6.44
CA THR A 14 -0.20 10.65 5.25
C THR A 14 0.12 9.20 4.90
N LEU A 15 0.67 9.03 3.72
CA LEU A 15 1.08 7.78 3.11
C LEU A 15 2.61 7.74 2.96
N SER A 16 3.15 6.64 2.43
CA SER A 16 4.58 6.53 2.11
C SER A 16 5.06 7.57 1.10
N ASN A 17 4.17 8.11 0.27
CA ASN A 17 4.49 9.18 -0.67
C ASN A 17 4.99 10.48 0.00
N LEU A 18 4.75 10.68 1.32
CA LEU A 18 5.39 11.75 2.09
C LEU A 18 6.92 11.69 2.00
N PHE A 19 7.46 10.48 1.89
CA PHE A 19 8.91 10.22 1.80
C PHE A 19 9.39 10.16 0.35
N THR A 20 8.62 9.48 -0.52
CA THR A 20 9.05 9.15 -1.89
C THR A 20 8.81 10.28 -2.89
N THR A 21 7.72 11.02 -2.77
CA THR A 21 7.38 12.10 -3.73
C THR A 21 8.45 13.20 -3.76
N PRO A 22 8.99 13.71 -2.63
CA PRO A 22 10.05 14.70 -2.68
C PRO A 22 11.31 14.20 -3.40
N LEU A 23 11.67 12.94 -3.20
CA LEU A 23 12.82 12.32 -3.87
C LEU A 23 12.60 12.21 -5.38
N ALA A 24 11.39 11.85 -5.79
CA ALA A 24 11.06 11.65 -7.20
C ALA A 24 10.82 12.94 -7.98
N THR A 25 10.47 14.03 -7.30
CA THR A 25 10.05 15.31 -7.95
C THR A 25 10.97 16.47 -7.67
N GLY A 26 11.88 16.36 -6.69
CA GLY A 26 12.76 17.46 -6.28
C GLY A 26 12.04 18.58 -5.51
N VAL A 27 10.82 18.36 -5.04
CA VAL A 27 10.11 19.32 -4.18
C VAL A 27 10.91 19.54 -2.90
N PRO A 28 11.18 20.79 -2.48
CA PRO A 28 11.99 21.11 -1.30
C PRO A 28 11.20 20.87 -0.02
N PHE A 29 10.84 19.63 0.24
CA PHE A 29 10.16 19.15 1.43
C PHE A 29 10.92 17.97 2.03
N ASN A 30 11.15 18.03 3.34
CA ASN A 30 11.68 16.91 4.08
C ASN A 30 10.64 16.49 5.15
N TRP A 31 10.28 15.23 5.18
CA TRP A 31 9.38 14.68 6.19
C TRP A 31 9.91 14.86 7.63
N ARG A 32 11.24 14.99 7.78
CA ARG A 32 11.89 15.29 9.08
C ARG A 32 11.54 16.68 9.61
N ASP A 33 11.00 17.57 8.76
CA ASP A 33 10.47 18.87 9.18
C ASP A 33 9.16 18.73 9.99
N LEU A 34 8.51 17.56 9.98
CA LEU A 34 7.28 17.31 10.71
C LEU A 34 7.53 16.53 12.00
N THR A 35 6.71 16.77 13.01
CA THR A 35 6.73 16.02 14.26
C THR A 35 5.87 14.74 14.11
N PRO A 36 6.44 13.54 14.30
CA PRO A 36 5.70 12.30 14.22
C PRO A 36 4.78 12.13 15.43
N VAL A 37 3.57 11.66 15.19
CA VAL A 37 2.61 11.33 16.23
C VAL A 37 2.46 9.82 16.37
N GLN A 38 1.95 9.17 15.33
CA GLN A 38 1.64 7.73 15.38
C GLN A 38 1.56 7.09 13.99
N MET A 39 2.08 5.89 13.87
CA MET A 39 1.70 4.96 12.83
C MET A 39 0.37 4.31 13.24
N LEU A 40 -0.64 4.40 12.40
CA LEU A 40 -1.96 3.81 12.63
C LEU A 40 -2.05 2.38 12.12
N ALA A 41 -1.48 2.12 10.93
CA ALA A 41 -1.47 0.84 10.25
C ALA A 41 -0.44 0.84 9.13
N LEU A 42 -0.17 -0.34 8.59
CA LEU A 42 0.45 -0.50 7.28
C LEU A 42 -0.60 -1.04 6.30
N ASP A 43 -0.61 -0.48 5.11
CA ASP A 43 -1.56 -0.87 4.06
C ASP A 43 -0.91 -1.86 3.10
N ASN A 44 -1.60 -2.94 2.84
CA ASN A 44 -1.18 -3.98 1.93
C ASN A 44 -1.42 -3.59 0.47
N PHE A 45 -0.62 -4.14 -0.43
CA PHE A 45 -0.91 -4.18 -1.86
C PHE A 45 -1.09 -5.63 -2.30
N VAL A 46 -1.95 -5.83 -3.28
CA VAL A 46 -2.21 -7.14 -3.87
C VAL A 46 -2.06 -7.04 -5.39
N LEU A 47 -1.42 -8.02 -5.98
CA LEU A 47 -1.36 -8.16 -7.43
C LEU A 47 -2.68 -8.77 -7.93
N TRP A 48 -3.39 -8.02 -8.75
CA TRP A 48 -4.69 -8.39 -9.28
C TRP A 48 -4.66 -8.59 -10.79
N VAL A 49 -5.45 -9.55 -11.25
CA VAL A 49 -5.75 -9.75 -12.67
C VAL A 49 -7.26 -9.90 -12.88
N ASN A 50 -7.72 -9.71 -14.12
CA ASN A 50 -9.10 -10.01 -14.47
C ASN A 50 -9.33 -11.52 -14.32
N ALA A 51 -10.41 -11.93 -13.67
CA ALA A 51 -10.71 -13.34 -13.39
C ALA A 51 -10.91 -14.21 -14.65
N LYS A 52 -11.19 -13.58 -15.80
CA LYS A 52 -11.32 -14.25 -17.10
C LYS A 52 -9.97 -14.65 -17.72
N THR A 53 -8.85 -14.10 -17.21
CA THR A 53 -7.51 -14.46 -17.70
C THR A 53 -7.11 -15.86 -17.24
N PRO A 54 -6.20 -16.55 -17.95
CA PRO A 54 -5.78 -17.89 -17.57
C PRO A 54 -4.88 -17.93 -16.34
N TYR A 55 -4.31 -16.78 -15.92
CA TYR A 55 -3.34 -16.71 -14.84
C TYR A 55 -3.98 -16.98 -13.48
N LYS A 56 -3.48 -17.99 -12.78
CA LYS A 56 -3.93 -18.40 -11.44
C LYS A 56 -2.90 -18.07 -10.35
N THR A 57 -1.65 -17.86 -10.73
CA THR A 57 -0.54 -17.54 -9.83
C THR A 57 0.25 -16.32 -10.32
N ALA A 58 0.96 -15.66 -9.41
CA ALA A 58 1.84 -14.55 -9.78
C ALA A 58 2.95 -15.02 -10.74
N LYS A 59 3.50 -16.22 -10.52
CA LYS A 59 4.51 -16.80 -11.39
C LYS A 59 4.00 -16.96 -12.83
N GLU A 60 2.81 -17.53 -13.03
CA GLU A 60 2.23 -17.69 -14.37
C GLU A 60 2.05 -16.34 -15.07
N TYR A 61 1.57 -15.34 -14.33
CA TYR A 61 1.39 -13.99 -14.85
C TYR A 61 2.73 -13.35 -15.27
N ILE A 62 3.76 -13.43 -14.42
CA ILE A 62 5.08 -12.86 -14.70
C ILE A 62 5.75 -13.56 -15.91
N GLU A 63 5.65 -14.90 -16.00
CA GLU A 63 6.18 -15.65 -17.15
C GLU A 63 5.44 -15.28 -18.46
N ALA A 64 4.12 -15.08 -18.39
CA ALA A 64 3.36 -14.57 -19.53
C ALA A 64 3.84 -13.17 -19.94
N ALA A 65 4.05 -12.26 -18.99
CA ALA A 65 4.53 -10.92 -19.28
C ALA A 65 5.91 -10.91 -19.96
N LYS A 66 6.82 -11.80 -19.55
CA LYS A 66 8.11 -11.98 -20.20
C LYS A 66 7.97 -12.51 -21.63
N LYS A 67 7.09 -13.49 -21.83
CA LYS A 67 6.84 -14.13 -23.13
C LYS A 67 6.24 -13.17 -24.14
N GLU A 68 5.29 -12.33 -23.73
CA GLU A 68 4.68 -11.30 -24.60
C GLU A 68 5.68 -10.25 -25.06
N GLY A 69 6.72 -9.99 -24.26
CA GLY A 69 7.78 -9.04 -24.56
C GLY A 69 7.63 -7.70 -23.85
N ALA A 70 8.73 -6.95 -23.86
CA ALA A 70 8.85 -5.72 -23.11
C ALA A 70 7.75 -4.69 -23.41
N GLY A 71 7.03 -4.25 -22.36
CA GLY A 71 6.02 -3.21 -22.44
C GLY A 71 4.70 -3.61 -23.16
N LYS A 72 4.52 -4.86 -23.53
CA LYS A 72 3.29 -5.32 -24.17
C LYS A 72 2.14 -5.44 -23.18
N MET A 73 2.41 -5.91 -21.96
CA MET A 73 1.41 -5.96 -20.91
C MET A 73 1.35 -4.63 -20.14
N LYS A 74 0.13 -4.22 -19.79
CA LYS A 74 -0.18 -2.95 -19.15
C LYS A 74 -0.42 -3.17 -17.66
N MET A 75 0.33 -2.45 -16.81
CA MET A 75 0.11 -2.38 -15.38
C MET A 75 -0.60 -1.07 -15.04
N GLY A 76 -1.85 -1.14 -14.59
CA GLY A 76 -2.57 0.03 -14.09
C GLY A 76 -2.20 0.35 -12.66
N GLY A 77 -2.15 1.63 -12.30
CA GLY A 77 -1.91 2.04 -10.92
C GLY A 77 -2.35 3.48 -10.64
N THR A 78 -2.39 3.83 -9.37
CA THR A 78 -2.73 5.17 -8.89
C THR A 78 -1.57 6.12 -9.09
N GLY A 79 -1.80 7.19 -9.85
CA GLY A 79 -0.82 8.26 -10.07
C GLY A 79 0.47 7.82 -10.74
N ALA A 80 1.34 8.79 -11.00
CA ALA A 80 2.69 8.57 -11.51
C ALA A 80 3.72 8.82 -10.41
N LYS A 81 4.79 8.00 -10.36
CA LYS A 81 5.86 8.08 -9.35
C LYS A 81 5.35 7.89 -7.91
N GLN A 82 4.25 7.18 -7.74
CA GLN A 82 3.67 6.81 -6.46
C GLN A 82 3.87 5.31 -6.20
N GLU A 83 3.29 4.80 -5.12
CA GLU A 83 3.52 3.46 -4.58
C GLU A 83 3.31 2.36 -5.64
N ASP A 84 2.22 2.43 -6.40
CA ASP A 84 1.89 1.43 -7.43
C ASP A 84 2.97 1.33 -8.51
N GLN A 85 3.52 2.47 -8.93
CA GLN A 85 4.61 2.48 -9.92
C GLN A 85 5.92 2.00 -9.31
N ILE A 86 6.19 2.31 -8.03
CA ILE A 86 7.36 1.80 -7.30
C ILE A 86 7.32 0.27 -7.24
N ILE A 87 6.18 -0.31 -6.88
CA ILE A 87 5.97 -1.77 -6.83
C ILE A 87 6.15 -2.36 -8.23
N THR A 88 5.59 -1.72 -9.27
CA THR A 88 5.74 -2.16 -10.66
C THR A 88 7.23 -2.24 -11.04
N VAL A 89 8.00 -1.18 -10.75
CA VAL A 89 9.45 -1.16 -11.04
C VAL A 89 10.20 -2.23 -10.22
N ALA A 90 9.82 -2.45 -8.95
CA ALA A 90 10.42 -3.51 -8.15
C ALA A 90 10.16 -4.90 -8.74
N ILE A 91 8.95 -5.16 -9.24
CA ILE A 91 8.63 -6.39 -9.98
C ILE A 91 9.53 -6.52 -11.21
N GLU A 92 9.65 -5.46 -12.00
CA GLU A 92 10.49 -5.46 -13.20
C GLU A 92 11.96 -5.76 -12.90
N GLN A 93 12.51 -5.15 -11.85
CA GLN A 93 13.89 -5.35 -11.43
C GLN A 93 14.15 -6.79 -10.97
N LYS A 94 13.22 -7.36 -10.21
CA LYS A 94 13.35 -8.73 -9.67
C LYS A 94 13.15 -9.81 -10.73
N THR A 95 12.29 -9.58 -11.70
CA THR A 95 11.85 -10.64 -12.61
C THR A 95 12.39 -10.50 -14.02
N GLY A 96 12.79 -9.31 -14.42
CA GLY A 96 13.13 -8.98 -15.80
C GLY A 96 11.92 -8.77 -16.72
N ALA A 97 10.67 -8.97 -16.24
CA ALA A 97 9.47 -8.54 -16.95
C ALA A 97 9.49 -7.02 -17.15
N LYS A 98 8.80 -6.53 -18.19
CA LYS A 98 8.64 -5.10 -18.45
C LYS A 98 7.20 -4.79 -18.78
N PHE A 99 6.64 -3.78 -18.09
CA PHE A 99 5.27 -3.35 -18.25
C PHE A 99 5.17 -1.95 -18.85
N THR A 100 4.07 -1.66 -19.54
CA THR A 100 3.65 -0.28 -19.78
C THR A 100 2.79 0.14 -18.58
N TYR A 101 3.33 1.02 -17.73
CA TYR A 101 2.59 1.55 -16.59
C TYR A 101 1.60 2.62 -17.03
N ILE A 102 0.33 2.49 -16.61
CA ILE A 102 -0.75 3.44 -16.93
C ILE A 102 -1.31 4.03 -15.63
N PRO A 103 -1.06 5.34 -15.37
CA PRO A 103 -1.56 6.00 -14.17
C PRO A 103 -3.03 6.41 -14.28
N PHE A 104 -3.78 6.23 -13.19
CA PHE A 104 -5.18 6.66 -13.04
C PHE A 104 -5.36 7.53 -11.79
N LYS A 105 -6.55 8.13 -11.65
CA LYS A 105 -6.92 8.95 -10.48
C LYS A 105 -7.59 8.09 -9.40
N GLY A 106 -6.77 7.37 -8.62
CA GLY A 106 -7.23 6.56 -7.47
C GLY A 106 -7.53 5.11 -7.81
N GLY A 107 -7.40 4.25 -6.79
CA GLY A 107 -7.42 2.80 -6.95
C GLY A 107 -8.75 2.21 -7.39
N GLY A 108 -9.89 2.80 -6.99
CA GLY A 108 -11.19 2.37 -7.50
C GLY A 108 -11.32 2.54 -9.02
N ALA A 109 -10.75 3.61 -9.59
CA ALA A 109 -10.68 3.79 -11.03
C ALA A 109 -9.78 2.75 -11.68
N VAL A 110 -8.62 2.46 -11.06
CA VAL A 110 -7.70 1.41 -11.54
C VAL A 110 -8.38 0.04 -11.58
N ALA A 111 -9.06 -0.36 -10.50
CA ALA A 111 -9.77 -1.63 -10.41
C ALA A 111 -10.86 -1.73 -11.50
N THR A 112 -11.60 -0.66 -11.75
CA THR A 112 -12.61 -0.60 -12.83
C THR A 112 -11.97 -0.81 -14.20
N GLN A 113 -10.81 -0.20 -14.48
CA GLN A 113 -10.10 -0.39 -15.75
C GLN A 113 -9.62 -1.84 -15.93
N LEU A 114 -9.20 -2.49 -14.85
CA LEU A 114 -8.82 -3.90 -14.87
C LEU A 114 -10.03 -4.81 -15.17
N VAL A 115 -11.18 -4.53 -14.56
CA VAL A 115 -12.45 -5.24 -14.86
C VAL A 115 -12.84 -5.08 -16.34
N GLY A 116 -12.66 -3.87 -16.88
CA GLY A 116 -12.93 -3.57 -18.30
C GLY A 116 -11.91 -4.14 -19.29
N GLY A 117 -10.79 -4.71 -18.82
CA GLY A 117 -9.74 -5.24 -19.69
C GLY A 117 -8.88 -4.17 -20.39
N HIS A 118 -8.89 -2.95 -19.87
CA HIS A 118 -8.08 -1.85 -20.43
C HIS A 118 -6.62 -1.89 -19.93
N VAL A 119 -6.39 -2.59 -18.82
CA VAL A 119 -5.07 -2.97 -18.31
C VAL A 119 -5.06 -4.47 -18.00
N ASP A 120 -3.88 -5.09 -17.96
CA ASP A 120 -3.73 -6.54 -17.76
C ASP A 120 -3.60 -6.91 -16.29
N SER A 121 -3.09 -6.03 -15.48
CA SER A 121 -2.95 -6.18 -14.03
C SER A 121 -2.92 -4.86 -13.29
N THR A 122 -3.07 -4.93 -11.97
CA THR A 122 -2.90 -3.79 -11.06
C THR A 122 -2.28 -4.24 -9.74
N VAL A 123 -1.76 -3.30 -8.97
CA VAL A 123 -1.23 -3.53 -7.61
C VAL A 123 -2.07 -2.77 -6.57
N ASN A 124 -3.38 -2.81 -6.68
CA ASN A 124 -4.33 -2.12 -5.81
C ASN A 124 -4.27 -2.59 -4.35
N ASN A 125 -4.55 -1.65 -3.44
CA ASN A 125 -4.87 -2.00 -2.05
C ASN A 125 -6.12 -2.88 -1.97
N PRO A 126 -6.23 -3.78 -0.97
CA PRO A 126 -7.36 -4.70 -0.83
C PRO A 126 -8.74 -4.05 -0.92
N ILE A 127 -8.96 -2.98 -0.14
CA ILE A 127 -10.26 -2.29 -0.04
C ILE A 127 -10.73 -1.71 -1.39
N GLU A 128 -9.82 -1.37 -2.28
CA GLU A 128 -10.13 -0.74 -3.58
C GLU A 128 -10.64 -1.75 -4.62
N ALA A 129 -10.30 -3.03 -4.47
CA ALA A 129 -10.65 -4.08 -5.41
C ALA A 129 -11.58 -5.16 -4.82
N VAL A 130 -11.85 -5.15 -3.52
CA VAL A 130 -12.62 -6.19 -2.81
C VAL A 130 -14.02 -6.43 -3.39
N ALA A 131 -14.72 -5.37 -3.78
CA ALA A 131 -16.05 -5.50 -4.37
C ALA A 131 -16.03 -6.28 -5.70
N HIS A 132 -15.01 -6.03 -6.53
CA HIS A 132 -14.79 -6.73 -7.79
C HIS A 132 -14.31 -8.17 -7.59
N TRP A 133 -13.52 -8.43 -6.55
CA TRP A 133 -13.17 -9.80 -6.16
C TRP A 133 -14.39 -10.58 -5.66
N ARG A 134 -15.20 -9.98 -4.80
CA ARG A 134 -16.44 -10.57 -4.28
C ARG A 134 -17.43 -10.92 -5.38
N SER A 135 -17.51 -10.11 -6.42
CA SER A 135 -18.36 -10.35 -7.59
C SER A 135 -17.77 -11.37 -8.58
N GLY A 136 -16.53 -11.84 -8.35
CA GLY A 136 -15.84 -12.79 -9.27
C GLY A 136 -15.25 -12.13 -10.51
N ALA A 137 -15.19 -10.80 -10.60
CA ALA A 137 -14.64 -10.09 -11.75
C ALA A 137 -13.10 -10.03 -11.72
N LEU A 138 -12.51 -9.94 -10.54
CA LEU A 138 -11.06 -9.90 -10.33
C LEU A 138 -10.57 -11.13 -9.55
N ARG A 139 -9.30 -11.45 -9.73
CA ARG A 139 -8.58 -12.51 -9.00
C ARG A 139 -7.32 -11.93 -8.36
N PRO A 140 -7.13 -12.09 -7.03
CA PRO A 140 -5.87 -11.79 -6.38
C PRO A 140 -4.85 -12.91 -6.68
N LEU A 141 -3.61 -12.54 -6.97
CA LEU A 141 -2.53 -13.50 -7.21
C LEU A 141 -1.58 -13.62 -6.03
N CYS A 142 -1.25 -12.52 -5.38
CA CYS A 142 -0.42 -12.50 -4.17
C CYS A 142 -0.49 -11.15 -3.45
N VAL A 143 -0.16 -11.15 -2.15
CA VAL A 143 0.00 -9.93 -1.32
C VAL A 143 1.47 -9.58 -1.15
N PHE A 144 1.81 -8.30 -1.27
CA PHE A 144 3.18 -7.78 -1.14
C PHE A 144 3.57 -7.56 0.34
N ASP A 145 3.39 -8.58 1.16
CA ASP A 145 3.82 -8.60 2.57
C ASP A 145 4.67 -9.84 2.82
N GLN A 146 5.46 -9.83 3.86
CA GLN A 146 6.26 -10.99 4.31
C GLN A 146 5.40 -12.08 4.94
N LYS A 147 4.18 -11.75 5.35
CA LYS A 147 3.18 -12.66 5.93
C LYS A 147 1.86 -12.53 5.21
N ARG A 148 1.10 -13.62 5.15
CA ARG A 148 -0.29 -13.56 4.66
C ARG A 148 -1.13 -12.67 5.56
N MET A 149 -2.15 -12.02 4.96
CA MET A 149 -3.12 -11.25 5.73
C MET A 149 -3.84 -12.14 6.74
N PRO A 150 -4.07 -11.69 7.99
CA PRO A 150 -4.54 -12.58 9.07
C PRO A 150 -6.05 -12.88 9.05
N TYR A 151 -6.81 -12.23 8.16
CA TYR A 151 -8.27 -12.25 8.17
C TYR A 151 -8.83 -13.51 7.50
N LYS A 152 -9.54 -14.34 8.28
CA LYS A 152 -10.05 -15.66 7.88
C LYS A 152 -11.53 -15.66 7.49
N GLU A 153 -12.25 -14.56 7.74
CA GLU A 153 -13.62 -14.39 7.28
C GLU A 153 -13.70 -14.48 5.76
N LYS A 154 -14.69 -15.21 5.26
CA LYS A 154 -14.86 -15.40 3.81
C LYS A 154 -15.25 -14.10 3.11
N VAL A 155 -14.42 -13.65 2.20
CA VAL A 155 -14.69 -12.48 1.33
C VAL A 155 -15.49 -12.92 0.09
N THR A 156 -15.14 -14.06 -0.47
CA THR A 156 -15.89 -14.74 -1.54
C THR A 156 -16.50 -16.02 -0.99
N LYS A 157 -17.24 -16.76 -1.80
CA LYS A 157 -17.78 -18.08 -1.40
C LYS A 157 -16.69 -19.06 -0.97
N GLU A 158 -15.49 -18.95 -1.53
CA GLU A 158 -14.42 -19.93 -1.37
C GLU A 158 -13.23 -19.39 -0.58
N MET A 159 -12.93 -18.07 -0.67
CA MET A 159 -11.67 -17.50 -0.20
C MET A 159 -11.86 -16.38 0.83
N SER A 160 -10.92 -16.33 1.77
CA SER A 160 -10.66 -15.21 2.69
C SER A 160 -9.39 -14.46 2.26
N TRP A 161 -9.10 -13.35 2.91
CA TRP A 161 -7.82 -12.65 2.73
C TRP A 161 -6.61 -13.54 3.10
N ALA A 162 -6.74 -14.38 4.13
CA ALA A 162 -5.69 -15.29 4.58
C ALA A 162 -5.34 -16.40 3.58
N ASP A 163 -6.23 -16.68 2.63
CA ASP A 163 -5.99 -17.68 1.58
C ASP A 163 -5.08 -17.14 0.45
N ILE A 164 -4.91 -15.80 0.35
CA ILE A 164 -4.04 -15.20 -0.65
C ILE A 164 -2.57 -15.40 -0.22
N PRO A 165 -1.73 -16.04 -1.06
CA PRO A 165 -0.32 -16.25 -0.73
C PRO A 165 0.44 -14.93 -0.69
N THR A 166 1.55 -14.87 0.04
CA THR A 166 2.51 -13.79 -0.14
C THR A 166 3.13 -13.85 -1.55
N CYS A 167 3.59 -12.72 -2.06
CA CYS A 167 4.25 -12.72 -3.38
C CYS A 167 5.51 -13.59 -3.36
N LYS A 168 6.23 -13.64 -2.23
CA LYS A 168 7.37 -14.53 -2.05
C LYS A 168 7.00 -16.01 -2.13
N GLU A 169 5.89 -16.44 -1.47
CA GLU A 169 5.37 -17.80 -1.61
C GLU A 169 4.95 -18.12 -3.05
N ALA A 170 4.46 -17.12 -3.78
CA ALA A 170 4.06 -17.23 -5.18
C ALA A 170 5.23 -17.09 -6.18
N GLY A 171 6.48 -17.06 -5.71
CA GLY A 171 7.68 -17.00 -6.55
C GLY A 171 8.09 -15.60 -7.00
N LEU A 172 7.50 -14.55 -6.43
CA LEU A 172 7.83 -13.15 -6.68
C LEU A 172 8.37 -12.50 -5.39
N ASP A 173 9.70 -12.48 -5.22
CA ASP A 173 10.36 -11.94 -4.02
C ASP A 173 10.37 -10.40 -4.01
N VAL A 174 9.18 -9.82 -3.88
CA VAL A 174 8.92 -8.39 -3.72
C VAL A 174 7.96 -8.20 -2.56
N ASP A 175 8.30 -7.32 -1.63
CA ASP A 175 7.42 -6.87 -0.56
C ASP A 175 7.33 -5.35 -0.52
N TYR A 176 6.17 -4.82 -0.22
CA TYR A 176 5.92 -3.39 -0.06
C TYR A 176 4.71 -3.15 0.83
N LEU A 177 4.89 -2.38 1.89
CA LEU A 177 3.83 -1.95 2.79
C LEU A 177 3.78 -0.42 2.84
N MET A 178 2.60 0.15 2.66
CA MET A 178 2.40 1.58 2.67
C MET A 178 2.06 2.07 4.08
N LEU A 179 2.76 3.12 4.55
CA LEU A 179 2.46 3.78 5.81
C LEU A 179 1.08 4.44 5.79
N ARG A 180 0.33 4.26 6.88
CA ARG A 180 -0.77 5.13 7.29
C ARG A 180 -0.35 5.82 8.58
N GLY A 181 0.17 7.04 8.49
CA GLY A 181 0.81 7.74 9.61
C GLY A 181 0.27 9.12 9.87
N ILE A 182 0.32 9.51 11.14
CA ILE A 182 -0.06 10.83 11.62
C ILE A 182 1.20 11.62 11.94
N PHE A 183 1.22 12.85 11.47
CA PHE A 183 2.22 13.85 11.81
C PHE A 183 1.53 15.15 12.24
N THR A 184 2.25 15.97 13.02
CA THR A 184 1.85 17.32 13.37
C THR A 184 2.91 18.33 12.94
N ALA A 185 2.65 19.60 13.16
CA ALA A 185 3.56 20.69 12.84
C ALA A 185 4.92 20.53 13.55
N PRO A 186 6.00 21.14 13.03
CA PRO A 186 7.27 21.20 13.73
C PRO A 186 7.13 21.98 15.04
N GLY A 187 7.94 21.65 16.04
CA GLY A 187 7.99 22.38 17.33
C GLY A 187 6.78 22.19 18.24
N VAL A 188 5.87 21.27 17.95
CA VAL A 188 4.79 20.89 18.88
C VAL A 188 5.37 20.17 20.09
N LYS A 189 4.90 20.54 21.29
CA LYS A 189 5.44 20.04 22.56
C LYS A 189 5.12 18.55 22.78
N PRO A 190 5.98 17.84 23.53
CA PRO A 190 5.79 16.38 23.77
C PRO A 190 4.46 16.01 24.42
N ASP A 191 3.97 16.82 25.37
CA ASP A 191 2.68 16.62 26.03
C ASP A 191 1.49 16.77 25.06
N GLN A 192 1.60 17.69 24.11
CA GLN A 192 0.60 17.87 23.06
C GLN A 192 0.63 16.69 22.03
N VAL A 193 1.80 16.17 21.71
CA VAL A 193 1.92 14.94 20.91
C VAL A 193 1.33 13.77 21.65
N GLN A 194 1.61 13.64 22.96
CA GLN A 194 1.07 12.55 23.80
C GLN A 194 -0.46 12.56 23.86
N TYR A 195 -1.07 13.76 23.91
CA TYR A 195 -2.53 13.88 23.83
C TYR A 195 -3.11 13.15 22.57
N TYR A 196 -2.50 13.37 21.42
CA TYR A 196 -2.94 12.68 20.18
C TYR A 196 -2.66 11.19 20.22
N VAL A 197 -1.53 10.75 20.73
CA VAL A 197 -1.21 9.34 20.90
C VAL A 197 -2.27 8.64 21.75
N ASP A 198 -2.66 9.26 22.87
CA ASP A 198 -3.67 8.70 23.77
C ASP A 198 -5.07 8.72 23.15
N LEU A 199 -5.38 9.76 22.37
CA LEU A 199 -6.63 9.83 21.61
C LEU A 199 -6.71 8.72 20.57
N PHE A 200 -5.68 8.54 19.75
CA PHE A 200 -5.66 7.49 18.72
C PHE A 200 -5.65 6.09 19.33
N LYS A 201 -4.97 5.87 20.46
CA LYS A 201 -5.08 4.59 21.20
C LYS A 201 -6.52 4.25 21.57
N LYS A 202 -7.31 5.24 22.03
CA LYS A 202 -8.73 5.03 22.33
C LYS A 202 -9.53 4.70 21.09
N VAL A 203 -9.29 5.40 19.98
CA VAL A 203 -9.94 5.11 18.69
C VAL A 203 -9.60 3.70 18.21
N MET A 204 -8.31 3.32 18.28
CA MET A 204 -7.84 2.00 17.84
C MET A 204 -8.34 0.84 18.71
N ALA A 205 -8.87 1.12 19.90
CA ALA A 205 -9.50 0.14 20.78
C ALA A 205 -11.01 -0.03 20.53
N THR A 206 -11.58 0.69 19.58
CA THR A 206 -13.02 0.61 19.27
C THR A 206 -13.35 -0.56 18.33
N PRO A 207 -14.56 -1.13 18.42
CA PRO A 207 -15.03 -2.14 17.46
C PRO A 207 -15.07 -1.62 16.01
N GLU A 208 -15.35 -0.34 15.83
CA GLU A 208 -15.39 0.31 14.51
C GLU A 208 -14.00 0.31 13.86
N TRP A 209 -12.94 0.54 14.66
CA TRP A 209 -11.57 0.46 14.18
C TRP A 209 -11.21 -0.97 13.75
N GLU A 210 -11.56 -1.96 14.59
CA GLU A 210 -11.31 -3.36 14.28
C GLU A 210 -12.00 -3.77 12.97
N LYS A 211 -13.26 -3.36 12.81
CA LYS A 211 -14.01 -3.58 11.57
C LYS A 211 -13.34 -2.94 10.36
N LEU A 212 -12.88 -1.69 10.49
CA LEU A 212 -12.17 -0.99 9.42
C LEU A 212 -10.89 -1.73 9.02
N MET A 213 -10.12 -2.21 10.01
CA MET A 213 -8.88 -2.98 9.77
C MET A 213 -9.16 -4.26 8.99
N GLU A 214 -10.21 -4.97 9.34
CA GLU A 214 -10.61 -6.21 8.68
C GLU A 214 -11.16 -5.97 7.26
N GLU A 215 -12.08 -5.01 7.10
CA GLU A 215 -12.66 -4.66 5.80
C GLU A 215 -11.60 -4.20 4.79
N GLY A 216 -10.60 -3.46 5.25
CA GLY A 216 -9.48 -2.98 4.44
C GLY A 216 -8.32 -3.95 4.35
N ALA A 217 -8.37 -5.07 5.06
CA ALA A 217 -7.28 -6.05 5.20
C ALA A 217 -5.94 -5.40 5.56
N PHE A 218 -5.96 -4.42 6.48
CA PHE A 218 -4.77 -3.70 6.90
C PHE A 218 -3.84 -4.56 7.76
N ASN A 219 -2.55 -4.34 7.63
CA ASN A 219 -1.56 -4.84 8.59
C ASN A 219 -1.62 -3.96 9.85
N LYS A 220 -1.94 -4.57 11.01
CA LYS A 220 -2.19 -3.87 12.29
C LYS A 220 -0.94 -3.38 13.00
N THR A 221 0.20 -3.26 12.32
CA THR A 221 1.39 -2.67 12.92
C THR A 221 1.13 -1.20 13.27
N ALA A 222 1.24 -0.87 14.55
CA ALA A 222 1.03 0.47 15.07
C ALA A 222 2.21 0.83 15.98
N LEU A 223 2.88 1.94 15.70
CA LEU A 223 4.07 2.40 16.41
C LEU A 223 3.91 3.86 16.86
N THR A 224 4.50 4.20 17.98
CA THR A 224 4.54 5.59 18.52
C THR A 224 5.95 5.98 18.94
N GLY A 225 6.17 7.26 19.23
CA GLY A 225 7.41 7.76 19.82
C GLY A 225 8.67 7.33 19.06
N LYS A 226 9.65 6.85 19.80
CA LYS A 226 10.96 6.46 19.27
C LYS A 226 10.87 5.30 18.27
N GLU A 227 10.05 4.30 18.54
CA GLU A 227 9.87 3.14 17.63
C GLU A 227 9.34 3.58 16.26
N TYR A 228 8.40 4.51 16.24
CA TYR A 228 7.88 5.07 14.99
C TYR A 228 8.96 5.91 14.27
N ALA A 229 9.73 6.68 15.01
CA ALA A 229 10.83 7.48 14.47
C ALA A 229 11.92 6.58 13.85
N ASP A 230 12.34 5.53 14.56
CA ASP A 230 13.35 4.57 14.11
C ASP A 230 12.89 3.77 12.88
N TRP A 231 11.63 3.33 12.86
CA TRP A 231 11.05 2.63 11.72
C TRP A 231 11.13 3.47 10.43
N ARG A 232 10.84 4.75 10.53
CA ARG A 232 10.93 5.69 9.40
C ARG A 232 12.36 5.88 8.92
N GLY A 233 13.30 6.07 9.86
CA GLY A 233 14.72 6.24 9.55
C GLY A 233 15.26 5.03 8.81
N ASN A 234 15.05 3.84 9.35
CA ASN A 234 15.53 2.58 8.77
C ASN A 234 14.99 2.31 7.37
N ARG A 235 13.75 2.71 7.07
CA ARG A 235 13.19 2.54 5.73
C ARG A 235 13.65 3.60 4.74
N ALA A 236 13.72 4.86 5.15
CA ALA A 236 14.19 5.94 4.30
C ALA A 236 15.66 5.75 3.90
N ASP A 237 16.50 5.33 4.86
CA ASP A 237 17.93 5.17 4.64
C ASP A 237 18.28 3.86 3.91
N ALA A 238 17.43 2.84 3.99
CA ALA A 238 17.64 1.56 3.32
C ALA A 238 17.21 1.54 1.84
N GLY A 239 16.68 2.65 1.29
CA GLY A 239 16.13 2.69 -0.06
C GLY A 239 14.95 1.72 -0.28
N ARG A 240 14.31 1.28 0.80
CA ARG A 240 13.16 0.35 0.82
C ARG A 240 11.84 1.10 0.96
N LEU A 241 11.70 2.17 0.21
CA LEU A 241 10.46 2.92 0.06
C LEU A 241 9.93 2.69 -1.36
#